data_b1ed44fe2d31b72618766fa56ca2c853
#
_entry.id   b1ed44fe2d31b72618766fa56ca2c853
#
_cell.length_a   1.000
_cell.length_b   1.000
_cell.length_c   1.000
_cell.angle_alpha   90.00
_cell.angle_beta   90.00
_cell.angle_gamma   90.00
#
_symmetry.space_group_name_H-M   'P 1'
#
loop_
_entity.id
_entity.type
_entity.pdbx_description
1 polymer ?
#
loop_
_entity_poly.entity_id
_entity_poly.type
_entity_poly.pdbx_seq_one_letter_code
_entity_poly.pdbx_strand_id
1 'polypeptide(L)' 'MDIVDFITKYQKVLNNRIEDISVSITSGSITDIEDYRARVGEIQGVTFALDEMKALLEKA' A
#
# COMPACT_ATOMS: atom_id res chain seq x y z
N MET A 1 -21.53 5.46 -7.82
CA MET A 1 -20.15 4.98 -8.09
C MET A 1 -20.24 3.57 -8.67
N ASP A 2 -19.70 3.36 -9.86
CA ASP A 2 -19.66 2.00 -10.43
C ASP A 2 -18.44 1.24 -9.91
N ILE A 3 -18.35 -0.05 -10.23
CA ILE A 3 -17.28 -0.90 -9.71
C ILE A 3 -15.90 -0.49 -10.21
N VAL A 4 -15.81 -0.03 -11.47
CA VAL A 4 -14.52 0.41 -12.02
C VAL A 4 -14.04 1.66 -11.29
N ASP A 5 -14.94 2.60 -11.04
CA ASP A 5 -14.63 3.82 -10.32
C ASP A 5 -14.20 3.51 -8.88
N PHE A 6 -14.90 2.58 -8.22
CA PHE A 6 -14.53 2.15 -6.87
C PHE A 6 -13.13 1.54 -6.83
N ILE A 7 -12.83 0.64 -7.78
CA ILE A 7 -11.52 -0.01 -7.84
C ILE A 7 -10.41 1.01 -8.05
N THR A 8 -10.62 1.96 -8.97
CA THR A 8 -9.64 3.00 -9.26
C THR A 8 -9.35 3.85 -8.03
N LYS A 9 -10.39 4.24 -7.32
CA LYS A 9 -10.25 5.04 -6.11
C LYS A 9 -9.58 4.26 -4.99
N TYR A 10 -9.92 2.99 -4.85
CA TYR A 10 -9.32 2.15 -3.82
C TYR A 10 -7.83 1.91 -4.08
N GLN A 11 -7.45 1.68 -5.33
CA GLN A 11 -6.04 1.58 -5.69
C GLN A 11 -5.27 2.84 -5.32
N LYS A 12 -5.88 4.01 -5.55
CA LYS A 12 -5.25 5.28 -5.19
C LYS A 12 -5.05 5.39 -3.68
N VAL A 13 -6.04 4.97 -2.89
CA VAL A 13 -5.92 4.97 -1.42
C VAL A 13 -4.76 4.09 -0.99
N LEU A 14 -4.64 2.89 -1.55
CA LEU A 14 -3.57 1.96 -1.19
C LEU A 14 -2.19 2.49 -1.61
N ASN A 15 -2.08 3.07 -2.79
CA ASN A 15 -0.83 3.67 -3.26
C ASN A 15 -0.42 4.86 -2.38
N ASN A 16 -1.37 5.69 -1.98
CA ASN A 16 -1.10 6.80 -1.07
C ASN A 16 -0.63 6.29 0.29
N ARG A 17 -1.19 5.18 0.77
CA ARG A 17 -0.74 4.59 2.03
C ARG A 17 0.70 4.11 1.95
N ILE A 18 1.07 3.46 0.86
CA ILE A 18 2.45 3.01 0.63
C ILE A 18 3.39 4.21 0.64
N GLU A 19 3.02 5.28 -0.06
CA GLU A 19 3.83 6.50 -0.11
C GLU A 19 4.01 7.11 1.28
N ASP A 20 2.93 7.23 2.05
CA ASP A 20 2.99 7.79 3.40
C ASP A 20 3.92 6.99 4.31
N ILE A 21 3.84 5.66 4.25
CA ILE A 21 4.71 4.79 5.03
C ILE A 21 6.15 4.93 4.58
N SER A 22 6.39 4.97 3.27
CA SER A 22 7.74 5.12 2.71
C SER A 22 8.36 6.44 3.14
N VAL A 23 7.61 7.53 3.13
CA VAL A 23 8.07 8.83 3.62
C VAL A 23 8.41 8.75 5.10
N SER A 24 7.60 8.07 5.90
CA SER A 24 7.88 7.94 7.34
C SER A 24 9.18 7.18 7.61
N ILE A 25 9.52 6.19 6.76
CA ILE A 25 10.76 5.44 6.89
C ILE A 25 11.96 6.32 6.53
N THR A 26 11.85 7.10 5.45
CA THR A 26 12.97 7.89 4.93
C THR A 26 13.17 9.22 5.62
N SER A 27 12.16 9.73 6.32
CA SER A 27 12.20 11.04 6.97
C SER A 27 12.89 11.04 8.32
N GLY A 28 13.26 9.87 8.86
CA GLY A 28 13.88 9.77 10.17
C GLY A 28 12.89 9.80 11.33
N SER A 29 11.59 9.68 11.06
CA SER A 29 10.58 9.65 12.12
C SER A 29 10.50 8.32 12.85
N ILE A 30 11.19 7.30 12.34
CA ILE A 30 11.23 5.98 12.94
C ILE A 30 12.40 5.93 13.93
N THR A 31 12.11 5.53 15.16
CA THR A 31 13.08 5.61 16.26
C THR A 31 13.67 4.26 16.67
N ASP A 32 13.07 3.12 16.27
CA ASP A 32 13.59 1.81 16.65
C ASP A 32 13.34 0.77 15.57
N ILE A 33 13.99 -0.39 15.73
CA ILE A 33 13.95 -1.46 14.72
C ILE A 33 12.58 -2.13 14.65
N GLU A 34 11.86 -2.21 15.77
CA GLU A 34 10.53 -2.83 15.77
C GLU A 34 9.54 -1.99 14.97
N ASP A 35 9.57 -0.67 15.13
CA ASP A 35 8.75 0.24 14.36
C ASP A 35 9.10 0.16 12.88
N TYR A 36 10.39 0.10 12.55
CA TYR A 36 10.85 -0.06 11.18
C TYR A 36 10.28 -1.34 10.55
N ARG A 37 10.39 -2.47 11.26
CA ARG A 37 9.90 -3.75 10.77
C ARG A 37 8.38 -3.74 10.57
N ALA A 38 7.66 -3.10 11.48
CA ALA A 38 6.20 -2.99 11.37
C ALA A 38 5.80 -2.22 10.10
N ARG A 39 6.49 -1.12 9.82
CA ARG A 39 6.20 -0.30 8.64
C ARG A 39 6.57 -1.01 7.35
N VAL A 40 7.70 -1.70 7.31
CA VAL A 40 8.09 -2.50 6.15
C VAL A 40 7.07 -3.62 5.92
N GLY A 41 6.62 -4.27 6.99
CA GLY A 41 5.59 -5.30 6.91
C GLY A 41 4.28 -4.76 6.33
N GLU A 42 3.88 -3.56 6.74
CA GLU A 42 2.67 -2.94 6.19
C GLU A 42 2.82 -2.64 4.70
N ILE A 43 3.97 -2.11 4.27
CA ILE A 43 4.22 -1.87 2.84
C ILE A 43 4.13 -3.17 2.06
N GLN A 44 4.73 -4.24 2.56
CA GLN A 44 4.70 -5.54 1.90
C GLN A 44 3.26 -6.07 1.78
N GLY A 45 2.47 -5.93 2.85
CA GLY A 45 1.08 -6.38 2.85
C GLY A 45 0.21 -5.59 1.89
N VAL A 46 0.33 -4.27 1.87
CA VAL A 46 -0.43 -3.41 0.96
C VAL A 46 -0.02 -3.65 -0.48
N THR A 47 1.28 -3.81 -0.74
CA THR A 47 1.79 -4.12 -2.08
C THR A 47 1.25 -5.46 -2.57
N PHE A 48 1.24 -6.47 -1.71
CA PHE A 48 0.66 -7.76 -2.03
C PHE A 48 -0.81 -7.62 -2.44
N ALA A 49 -1.59 -6.86 -1.66
CA ALA A 49 -3.00 -6.65 -1.96
C ALA A 49 -3.21 -5.97 -3.31
N LEU A 50 -2.39 -4.97 -3.63
CA LEU A 50 -2.46 -4.30 -4.92
C LEU A 50 -2.12 -5.24 -6.07
N ASP A 51 -1.08 -6.05 -5.92
CA ASP A 51 -0.65 -6.98 -6.95
C ASP A 51 -1.72 -8.05 -7.19
N GLU A 52 -2.34 -8.56 -6.13
CA GLU A 52 -3.42 -9.54 -6.25
C GLU A 52 -4.63 -8.94 -6.95
N MET A 53 -4.99 -7.69 -6.64
CA MET A 53 -6.09 -7.00 -7.30
C MET A 53 -5.84 -6.86 -8.80
N LYS A 54 -4.62 -6.46 -9.18
CA LYS A 54 -4.24 -6.32 -10.58
C LYS A 54 -4.31 -7.66 -11.30
N ALA A 55 -3.82 -8.72 -10.67
CA ALA A 55 -3.86 -10.06 -11.25
C ALA A 55 -5.29 -10.52 -11.49
N LEU A 56 -6.19 -10.27 -10.55
CA LEU A 56 -7.60 -10.62 -10.70
C LEU A 56 -8.28 -9.83 -11.81
N LEU A 57 -7.96 -8.55 -11.94
CA LEU A 57 -8.51 -7.71 -13.00
C LEU A 57 -8.04 -8.18 -14.39
N GLU A 58 -6.79 -8.62 -14.50
CA GLU A 58 -6.26 -9.12 -15.76
C GLU A 58 -6.93 -10.42 -16.21
N LYS A 59 -7.41 -11.21 -15.25
CA LYS A 59 -8.09 -12.48 -15.54
C LYS A 59 -9.58 -12.30 -15.83
N ALA A 60 -10.12 -11.16 -15.50
CA ALA A 60 -11.56 -10.89 -15.60
C ALA A 60 -12.05 -10.64 -17.07
#